data_4303b38b5931619df6c307cd497df94a
#
_entry.id   4303b38b5931619df6c307cd497df94a
#
_cell.length_a   1.000
_cell.length_b   1.000
_cell.length_c   1.000
_cell.angle_alpha   90.00
_cell.angle_beta   90.00
_cell.angle_gamma   90.00
#
_symmetry.space_group_name_H-M   'P 1'
#
loop_
_entity.id
_entity.type
_entity.pdbx_description
1 polymer ?
#
loop_
_entity_poly.entity_id
_entity_poly.type
_entity_poly.pdbx_seq_one_letter_code
_entity_poly.pdbx_strand_id
1 'polypeptide(L)'
;MSFSGSLIQNAIYIAQQPPDWPIAAADWERAAEEKLAAGPFGYIAGGAGAEATVGANLEAFGRWRIRPRMLTGNAVRDQSVEVLGLRSPAPFLLAPLGVLSIAHEEAEVGVARAAASTGVPIVLSSAATHSLEDVAATGAPRWFQLYWVSDREICASLVKRAADAGYGAIVVTLDTLQLAWRPRDLRNAYLPFLQGEGCGQFFSDPVFLSRLDKPPAEDLLTAAATMLATFPNVGLTWDDLDWLREQTDLPLLVKGVLTADDARLALDHGVDGIVVSNHGGRQVDGAVAALDALVEVRDALPEAVVLMDGGIRSAADVLKAMALGADAVLLGRPYAYALAVGGQRGVEELLQNLRAEIDLSLALAGAHSIRELDRSWLSTAA
;
A
#
# COMPACT_ATOMS: atom_id res chain seq x y z
N MET A 1 -26.86 -10.05 -1.26
CA MET A 1 -26.39 -11.23 -0.50
C MET A 1 -25.09 -10.81 0.18
N SER A 2 -24.91 -11.17 1.45
CA SER A 2 -23.61 -10.95 2.13
C SER A 2 -22.51 -11.76 1.41
N PHE A 3 -21.31 -11.21 1.33
CA PHE A 3 -20.14 -11.95 0.82
C PHE A 3 -19.90 -13.20 1.67
N SER A 4 -19.57 -14.32 1.04
CA SER A 4 -19.27 -15.58 1.73
C SER A 4 -18.05 -16.25 1.10
N GLY A 5 -16.98 -16.37 1.87
CA GLY A 5 -15.75 -17.06 1.47
C GLY A 5 -15.98 -18.53 1.14
N SER A 6 -16.95 -19.17 1.81
CA SER A 6 -17.31 -20.57 1.51
C SER A 6 -17.82 -20.78 0.08
N LEU A 7 -18.44 -19.78 -0.55
CA LEU A 7 -18.89 -19.91 -1.94
C LEU A 7 -17.71 -20.02 -2.89
N ILE A 8 -16.65 -19.22 -2.68
CA ILE A 8 -15.42 -19.28 -3.48
C ILE A 8 -14.71 -20.61 -3.25
N GLN A 9 -14.50 -20.99 -1.99
CA GLN A 9 -13.87 -22.26 -1.63
C GLN A 9 -14.61 -23.47 -2.22
N ASN A 10 -15.95 -23.51 -2.10
CA ASN A 10 -16.77 -24.59 -2.64
C ASN A 10 -16.73 -24.63 -4.17
N ALA A 11 -16.70 -23.50 -4.85
CA ALA A 11 -16.58 -23.47 -6.31
C ALA A 11 -15.27 -24.15 -6.77
N ILE A 12 -14.16 -23.90 -6.08
CA ILE A 12 -12.87 -24.54 -6.37
C ILE A 12 -12.97 -26.06 -6.15
N TYR A 13 -13.55 -26.51 -5.02
CA TYR A 13 -13.70 -27.94 -4.74
C TYR A 13 -14.63 -28.65 -5.72
N ILE A 14 -15.75 -28.01 -6.10
CA ILE A 14 -16.71 -28.58 -7.05
C ILE A 14 -16.11 -28.71 -8.45
N ALA A 15 -15.25 -27.78 -8.85
CA ALA A 15 -14.57 -27.82 -10.13
C ALA A 15 -13.66 -29.06 -10.29
N GLN A 16 -13.19 -29.65 -9.19
CA GLN A 16 -12.29 -30.82 -9.14
C GLN A 16 -11.03 -30.65 -10.03
N GLN A 17 -10.62 -29.42 -10.23
CA GLN A 17 -9.42 -29.04 -10.97
C GLN A 17 -8.66 -27.97 -10.18
N PRO A 18 -7.31 -27.97 -10.24
CA PRO A 18 -6.55 -26.88 -9.68
C PRO A 18 -6.99 -25.54 -10.32
N PRO A 19 -7.08 -24.45 -9.54
CA PRO A 19 -7.38 -23.15 -10.11
C PRO A 19 -6.24 -22.68 -11.03
N ASP A 20 -6.59 -21.88 -12.04
CA ASP A 20 -5.62 -21.30 -12.97
C ASP A 20 -4.69 -20.28 -12.31
N TRP A 21 -5.11 -19.73 -11.17
CA TRP A 21 -4.42 -18.68 -10.46
C TRP A 21 -3.81 -19.18 -9.15
N PRO A 22 -2.67 -18.62 -8.72
CA PRO A 22 -2.11 -18.87 -7.40
C PRO A 22 -3.12 -18.55 -6.29
N ILE A 23 -3.09 -19.31 -5.21
CA ILE A 23 -3.97 -19.10 -4.04
C ILE A 23 -3.23 -18.38 -2.91
N ALA A 24 -2.06 -18.88 -2.51
CA ALA A 24 -1.28 -18.29 -1.43
C ALA A 24 -0.36 -17.15 -1.94
N ALA A 25 -0.08 -16.18 -1.06
CA ALA A 25 0.79 -15.05 -1.42
C ALA A 25 2.19 -15.49 -1.89
N ALA A 26 2.75 -16.56 -1.31
CA ALA A 26 4.04 -17.12 -1.72
C ALA A 26 4.00 -17.73 -3.14
N ASP A 27 2.85 -18.23 -3.57
CA ASP A 27 2.70 -18.78 -4.93
C ASP A 27 2.64 -17.65 -5.96
N TRP A 28 2.00 -16.52 -5.63
CA TRP A 28 2.02 -15.32 -6.46
C TRP A 28 3.43 -14.75 -6.62
N GLU A 29 4.22 -14.70 -5.55
CA GLU A 29 5.60 -14.25 -5.58
C GLU A 29 6.46 -15.12 -6.50
N ARG A 30 6.37 -16.45 -6.36
CA ARG A 30 7.08 -17.42 -7.19
C ARG A 30 6.70 -17.31 -8.67
N ALA A 31 5.39 -17.23 -8.97
CA ALA A 31 4.91 -17.08 -10.33
C ALA A 31 5.35 -15.75 -10.96
N ALA A 32 5.42 -14.67 -10.18
CA ALA A 32 5.94 -13.39 -10.63
C ALA A 32 7.46 -13.45 -10.89
N GLU A 33 8.23 -14.16 -10.05
CA GLU A 33 9.66 -14.37 -10.24
C GLU A 33 9.96 -15.14 -11.54
N GLU A 34 9.16 -16.15 -11.84
CA GLU A 34 9.29 -16.92 -13.09
C GLU A 34 8.95 -16.10 -14.33
N LYS A 35 8.06 -15.12 -14.21
CA LYS A 35 7.55 -14.32 -15.33
C LYS A 35 8.35 -13.05 -15.60
N LEU A 36 8.85 -12.39 -14.57
CA LEU A 36 9.53 -11.11 -14.68
C LEU A 36 11.03 -11.27 -14.93
N ALA A 37 11.63 -10.33 -15.66
CA ALA A 37 13.07 -10.22 -15.74
C ALA A 37 13.68 -9.84 -14.36
N ALA A 38 14.96 -10.14 -14.16
CA ALA A 38 15.66 -9.95 -12.89
C ALA A 38 15.60 -8.50 -12.36
N GLY A 39 15.68 -7.49 -13.23
CA GLY A 39 15.57 -6.07 -12.86
C GLY A 39 14.20 -5.73 -12.26
N PRO A 40 13.11 -5.87 -13.00
CA PRO A 40 11.74 -5.67 -12.52
C PRO A 40 11.40 -6.47 -11.28
N PHE A 41 11.69 -7.79 -11.26
CA PHE A 41 11.43 -8.60 -10.07
C PHE A 41 12.24 -8.13 -8.87
N GLY A 42 13.56 -7.87 -9.05
CA GLY A 42 14.43 -7.36 -8.01
C GLY A 42 13.93 -6.03 -7.42
N TYR A 43 13.43 -5.14 -8.30
CA TYR A 43 12.87 -3.85 -7.87
C TYR A 43 11.60 -4.02 -7.03
N ILE A 44 10.67 -4.90 -7.40
CA ILE A 44 9.41 -5.14 -6.67
C ILE A 44 9.66 -5.90 -5.36
N ALA A 45 10.40 -7.01 -5.42
CA ALA A 45 10.61 -7.92 -4.30
C ALA A 45 11.65 -7.43 -3.30
N GLY A 46 12.65 -6.67 -3.78
CA GLY A 46 13.82 -6.26 -3.00
C GLY A 46 13.54 -5.34 -1.82
N GLY A 47 14.52 -5.29 -0.93
CA GLY A 47 14.58 -4.41 0.23
C GLY A 47 15.88 -3.61 0.28
N ALA A 48 16.07 -2.84 1.34
CA ALA A 48 17.30 -2.12 1.63
C ALA A 48 18.33 -3.04 2.32
N GLY A 49 19.61 -2.72 2.19
CA GLY A 49 20.71 -3.35 2.91
C GLY A 49 20.77 -4.87 2.76
N ALA A 50 20.73 -5.59 3.85
CA ALA A 50 20.68 -7.05 3.91
C ALA A 50 19.25 -7.63 3.86
N GLU A 51 18.23 -6.77 3.68
CA GLU A 51 16.80 -7.14 3.71
C GLU A 51 16.32 -7.66 5.09
N ALA A 52 17.06 -7.34 6.17
CA ALA A 52 16.70 -7.76 7.52
C ALA A 52 15.33 -7.24 7.95
N THR A 53 15.01 -5.98 7.61
CA THR A 53 13.69 -5.39 7.91
C THR A 53 12.57 -6.08 7.12
N VAL A 54 12.83 -6.56 5.89
CA VAL A 54 11.84 -7.34 5.11
C VAL A 54 11.50 -8.62 5.87
N GLY A 55 12.52 -9.35 6.37
CA GLY A 55 12.34 -10.54 7.20
C GLY A 55 11.63 -10.23 8.52
N ALA A 56 12.07 -9.21 9.24
CA ALA A 56 11.48 -8.78 10.52
C ALA A 56 9.98 -8.46 10.41
N ASN A 57 9.54 -7.83 9.31
CA ASN A 57 8.12 -7.57 9.07
C ASN A 57 7.29 -8.87 8.98
N LEU A 58 7.81 -9.92 8.40
CA LEU A 58 7.12 -11.22 8.33
C LEU A 58 7.15 -11.95 9.68
N GLU A 59 8.31 -11.97 10.33
CA GLU A 59 8.52 -12.63 11.62
C GLU A 59 7.67 -12.01 12.74
N ALA A 60 7.41 -10.69 12.69
CA ALA A 60 6.61 -9.99 13.68
C ALA A 60 5.21 -10.61 13.83
N PHE A 61 4.57 -10.97 12.73
CA PHE A 61 3.28 -11.68 12.78
C PHE A 61 3.38 -13.05 13.43
N GLY A 62 4.53 -13.72 13.33
CA GLY A 62 4.80 -15.01 13.96
C GLY A 62 4.78 -14.97 15.50
N ARG A 63 4.99 -13.82 16.13
CA ARG A 63 4.96 -13.64 17.59
C ARG A 63 3.56 -13.61 18.18
N TRP A 64 2.53 -13.50 17.35
CA TRP A 64 1.14 -13.46 17.78
C TRP A 64 0.38 -14.69 17.31
N ARG A 65 -0.54 -15.20 18.15
CA ARG A 65 -1.43 -16.34 17.85
C ARG A 65 -2.86 -15.91 18.07
N ILE A 66 -3.74 -16.19 17.10
CA ILE A 66 -5.18 -15.96 17.22
C ILE A 66 -5.74 -16.96 18.22
N ARG A 67 -6.63 -16.50 19.10
CA ARG A 67 -7.35 -17.32 20.11
C ARG A 67 -8.81 -17.47 19.67
N PRO A 68 -9.17 -18.55 18.98
CA PRO A 68 -10.54 -18.76 18.53
C PRO A 68 -11.52 -18.89 19.70
N ARG A 69 -12.72 -18.36 19.54
CA ARG A 69 -13.85 -18.48 20.47
C ARG A 69 -14.91 -19.37 19.86
N MET A 70 -15.38 -20.37 20.58
CA MET A 70 -16.29 -21.37 20.06
C MET A 70 -17.75 -21.01 20.32
N LEU A 71 -18.63 -21.49 19.44
CA LEU A 71 -20.11 -21.44 19.58
C LEU A 71 -20.67 -20.01 19.75
N THR A 72 -20.08 -19.04 19.08
CA THR A 72 -20.47 -17.62 19.14
C THR A 72 -21.70 -17.28 18.31
N GLY A 73 -22.16 -18.18 17.44
CA GLY A 73 -23.32 -17.93 16.57
C GLY A 73 -23.08 -16.97 15.41
N ASN A 74 -21.82 -16.79 14.97
CA ASN A 74 -21.37 -15.85 13.94
C ASN A 74 -21.69 -16.30 12.49
N ALA A 75 -22.95 -16.68 12.24
CA ALA A 75 -23.40 -17.09 10.90
C ALA A 75 -23.31 -15.95 9.86
N VAL A 76 -23.46 -14.70 10.30
CA VAL A 76 -23.29 -13.49 9.48
C VAL A 76 -22.07 -12.75 10.00
N ARG A 77 -21.19 -12.35 9.08
CA ARG A 77 -19.93 -11.65 9.41
C ARG A 77 -19.79 -10.39 8.59
N ASP A 78 -19.14 -9.37 9.17
CA ASP A 78 -18.82 -8.11 8.53
C ASP A 78 -17.30 -7.87 8.56
N GLN A 79 -16.68 -7.85 7.40
CA GLN A 79 -15.26 -7.53 7.26
C GLN A 79 -15.02 -6.10 6.74
N SER A 80 -16.09 -5.32 6.55
CA SER A 80 -15.97 -3.96 6.01
C SER A 80 -15.40 -2.99 7.03
N VAL A 81 -14.71 -1.98 6.51
CA VAL A 81 -14.20 -0.84 7.30
C VAL A 81 -14.55 0.47 6.62
N GLU A 82 -14.55 1.54 7.41
CA GLU A 82 -14.64 2.92 6.93
C GLU A 82 -13.54 3.73 7.61
N VAL A 83 -12.70 4.40 6.81
CA VAL A 83 -11.57 5.20 7.28
C VAL A 83 -11.62 6.55 6.58
N LEU A 84 -11.70 7.65 7.34
CA LEU A 84 -11.77 9.02 6.81
C LEU A 84 -12.79 9.18 5.65
N GLY A 85 -13.98 8.62 5.82
CA GLY A 85 -15.05 8.64 4.82
C GLY A 85 -14.89 7.67 3.65
N LEU A 86 -13.77 6.95 3.55
CA LEU A 86 -13.55 5.93 2.54
C LEU A 86 -14.04 4.58 3.05
N ARG A 87 -14.99 3.97 2.32
CA ARG A 87 -15.50 2.63 2.62
C ARG A 87 -14.73 1.57 1.84
N SER A 88 -14.37 0.50 2.52
CA SER A 88 -13.85 -0.71 1.92
C SER A 88 -14.68 -1.93 2.34
N PRO A 89 -14.99 -2.86 1.41
CA PRO A 89 -15.71 -4.09 1.74
C PRO A 89 -14.83 -5.11 2.48
N ALA A 90 -13.56 -4.78 2.71
CA ALA A 90 -12.57 -5.59 3.44
C ALA A 90 -11.63 -4.67 4.21
N PRO A 91 -10.95 -5.14 5.28
CA PRO A 91 -10.14 -4.31 6.16
C PRO A 91 -8.76 -3.98 5.56
N PHE A 92 -8.70 -3.80 4.24
CA PHE A 92 -7.46 -3.43 3.56
C PHE A 92 -7.70 -2.53 2.35
N LEU A 93 -6.68 -1.75 2.02
CA LEU A 93 -6.53 -0.95 0.83
C LEU A 93 -5.29 -1.43 0.06
N LEU A 94 -5.18 -1.10 -1.22
CA LEU A 94 -3.96 -1.32 -2.00
C LEU A 94 -2.94 -0.23 -1.68
N ALA A 95 -1.75 -0.64 -1.21
CA ALA A 95 -0.67 0.27 -0.84
C ALA A 95 -0.16 1.08 -2.05
N PRO A 96 0.40 2.28 -1.83
CA PRO A 96 0.98 3.06 -2.92
C PRO A 96 2.27 2.40 -3.42
N LEU A 97 2.18 1.68 -4.52
CA LEU A 97 3.33 1.18 -5.26
C LEU A 97 3.49 1.98 -6.54
N GLY A 98 4.69 2.44 -6.79
CA GLY A 98 5.05 3.11 -8.05
C GLY A 98 5.50 2.11 -9.11
N VAL A 99 5.63 2.61 -10.34
CA VAL A 99 6.34 1.93 -11.44
C VAL A 99 5.70 0.59 -11.83
N LEU A 100 4.39 0.45 -11.71
CA LEU A 100 3.71 -0.85 -11.93
C LEU A 100 3.75 -1.33 -13.38
N SER A 101 4.09 -0.46 -14.34
CA SER A 101 4.37 -0.83 -15.75
C SER A 101 5.50 -1.86 -15.89
N ILE A 102 6.47 -1.89 -14.97
CA ILE A 102 7.51 -2.92 -14.98
C ILE A 102 6.98 -4.33 -14.64
N ALA A 103 5.82 -4.40 -13.99
CA ALA A 103 5.14 -5.65 -13.68
C ALA A 103 4.25 -6.12 -14.84
N HIS A 104 3.47 -5.20 -15.43
CA HIS A 104 2.51 -5.50 -16.48
C HIS A 104 2.13 -4.24 -17.27
N GLU A 105 1.81 -4.35 -18.55
CA GLU A 105 1.42 -3.22 -19.41
C GLU A 105 0.18 -2.46 -18.95
N GLU A 106 -0.75 -3.12 -18.25
CA GLU A 106 -1.93 -2.48 -17.66
C GLU A 106 -1.60 -1.59 -16.44
N ALA A 107 -0.46 -1.80 -15.80
CA ALA A 107 0.09 -1.00 -14.70
C ALA A 107 -0.97 -0.56 -13.66
N GLU A 108 -0.92 0.70 -13.22
CA GLU A 108 -1.83 1.27 -12.21
C GLU A 108 -3.29 1.29 -12.68
N VAL A 109 -3.54 1.43 -13.98
CA VAL A 109 -4.91 1.42 -14.54
C VAL A 109 -5.53 0.03 -14.41
N GLY A 110 -4.77 -1.04 -14.66
CA GLY A 110 -5.22 -2.41 -14.43
C GLY A 110 -5.55 -2.67 -12.96
N VAL A 111 -4.68 -2.23 -12.05
CA VAL A 111 -4.93 -2.31 -10.59
C VAL A 111 -6.15 -1.52 -10.19
N ALA A 112 -6.34 -0.31 -10.73
CA ALA A 112 -7.49 0.54 -10.41
C ALA A 112 -8.80 -0.06 -10.94
N ARG A 113 -8.81 -0.70 -12.10
CA ARG A 113 -9.99 -1.45 -12.59
C ARG A 113 -10.34 -2.63 -11.69
N ALA A 114 -9.33 -3.38 -11.21
CA ALA A 114 -9.53 -4.45 -10.23
C ALA A 114 -10.04 -3.88 -8.89
N ALA A 115 -9.55 -2.73 -8.47
CA ALA A 115 -10.05 -2.00 -7.30
C ALA A 115 -11.52 -1.60 -7.47
N ALA A 116 -11.89 -1.05 -8.62
CA ALA A 116 -13.27 -0.67 -8.94
C ALA A 116 -14.22 -1.87 -8.94
N SER A 117 -13.83 -2.99 -9.58
CA SER A 117 -14.66 -4.20 -9.68
C SER A 117 -14.89 -4.90 -8.34
N THR A 118 -13.90 -4.84 -7.44
CA THR A 118 -13.96 -5.47 -6.12
C THR A 118 -14.44 -4.54 -5.01
N GLY A 119 -14.48 -3.23 -5.27
CA GLY A 119 -14.78 -2.19 -4.29
C GLY A 119 -13.65 -1.93 -3.28
N VAL A 120 -12.49 -2.59 -3.43
CA VAL A 120 -11.30 -2.39 -2.56
C VAL A 120 -10.59 -1.10 -2.98
N PRO A 121 -10.35 -0.14 -2.05
CA PRO A 121 -9.72 1.12 -2.42
C PRO A 121 -8.24 0.97 -2.81
N ILE A 122 -7.78 1.88 -3.69
CA ILE A 122 -6.37 2.02 -4.05
C ILE A 122 -5.79 3.32 -3.50
N VAL A 123 -4.54 3.29 -3.03
CA VAL A 123 -3.72 4.48 -2.81
C VAL A 123 -2.77 4.60 -4.00
N LEU A 124 -3.02 5.56 -4.88
CA LEU A 124 -2.18 5.77 -6.07
C LEU A 124 -0.87 6.46 -5.69
N SER A 125 0.24 5.92 -6.17
CA SER A 125 1.57 6.53 -5.96
C SER A 125 1.80 7.73 -6.88
N SER A 126 2.48 8.77 -6.37
CA SER A 126 3.03 9.84 -7.21
C SER A 126 4.15 9.37 -8.15
N ALA A 127 4.70 8.17 -7.92
CA ALA A 127 5.64 7.49 -8.83
C ALA A 127 4.93 6.50 -9.78
N ALA A 128 3.66 6.72 -10.10
CA ALA A 128 2.92 5.91 -11.05
C ALA A 128 3.29 6.23 -12.50
N THR A 129 3.16 5.24 -13.38
CA THR A 129 3.44 5.39 -14.82
C THR A 129 2.27 6.06 -15.56
N HIS A 130 1.03 5.84 -15.10
CA HIS A 130 -0.14 6.53 -15.61
C HIS A 130 -0.45 7.79 -14.80
N SER A 131 -1.10 8.77 -15.42
CA SER A 131 -1.54 9.99 -14.72
C SER A 131 -2.60 9.69 -13.65
N LEU A 132 -2.72 10.55 -12.68
CA LEU A 132 -3.76 10.42 -11.65
C LEU A 132 -5.18 10.56 -12.24
N GLU A 133 -5.31 11.29 -13.33
CA GLU A 133 -6.57 11.45 -14.07
C GLU A 133 -6.96 10.14 -14.79
N ASP A 134 -6.01 9.42 -15.41
CA ASP A 134 -6.26 8.13 -16.05
C ASP A 134 -6.74 7.09 -15.03
N VAL A 135 -6.13 7.07 -13.85
CA VAL A 135 -6.55 6.20 -12.75
C VAL A 135 -7.91 6.63 -12.20
N ALA A 136 -8.17 7.93 -12.06
CA ALA A 136 -9.46 8.45 -11.62
C ALA A 136 -10.60 8.06 -12.56
N ALA A 137 -10.34 8.03 -13.88
CA ALA A 137 -11.33 7.65 -14.89
C ALA A 137 -11.83 6.21 -14.75
N THR A 138 -11.13 5.32 -14.02
CA THR A 138 -11.59 3.96 -13.74
C THR A 138 -12.77 3.90 -12.77
N GLY A 139 -13.03 4.96 -12.01
CA GLY A 139 -14.07 5.02 -10.98
C GLY A 139 -13.72 4.27 -9.68
N ALA A 140 -12.49 3.81 -9.50
CA ALA A 140 -12.05 3.16 -8.26
C ALA A 140 -12.15 4.10 -7.05
N PRO A 141 -12.58 3.62 -5.85
CA PRO A 141 -12.40 4.37 -4.61
C PRO A 141 -10.90 4.54 -4.36
N ARG A 142 -10.44 5.77 -4.10
CA ARG A 142 -9.02 6.07 -4.17
C ARG A 142 -8.55 7.20 -3.30
N TRP A 143 -7.29 7.09 -2.82
CA TRP A 143 -6.47 8.14 -2.22
C TRP A 143 -5.22 8.37 -3.08
N PHE A 144 -4.57 9.53 -2.91
CA PHE A 144 -3.33 9.88 -3.62
C PHE A 144 -2.15 9.92 -2.65
N GLN A 145 -1.07 9.18 -2.96
CA GLN A 145 0.18 9.26 -2.20
C GLN A 145 1.12 10.27 -2.85
N LEU A 146 1.63 11.18 -2.03
CA LEU A 146 2.58 12.21 -2.40
C LEU A 146 3.98 11.85 -1.88
N TYR A 147 4.98 11.76 -2.77
CA TYR A 147 6.35 12.00 -2.40
C TYR A 147 6.59 13.51 -2.35
N TRP A 148 7.10 13.99 -1.24
CA TRP A 148 7.34 15.42 -1.04
C TRP A 148 8.64 15.83 -1.72
N VAL A 149 8.56 16.21 -2.98
CA VAL A 149 9.70 16.67 -3.77
C VAL A 149 10.17 18.07 -3.32
N SER A 150 11.41 18.45 -3.68
CA SER A 150 12.00 19.73 -3.26
C SER A 150 11.37 20.97 -3.90
N ASP A 151 10.69 20.81 -5.05
CA ASP A 151 9.91 21.89 -5.69
C ASP A 151 8.48 21.93 -5.12
N ARG A 152 8.21 22.94 -4.28
CA ARG A 152 6.89 23.13 -3.64
C ARG A 152 5.76 23.40 -4.63
N GLU A 153 6.04 24.06 -5.75
CA GLU A 153 5.00 24.34 -6.76
C GLU A 153 4.54 23.06 -7.44
N ILE A 154 5.45 22.09 -7.68
CA ILE A 154 5.10 20.78 -8.18
C ILE A 154 4.26 20.01 -7.14
N CYS A 155 4.63 20.03 -5.86
CA CYS A 155 3.82 19.42 -4.79
C CYS A 155 2.40 20.01 -4.75
N ALA A 156 2.26 21.33 -4.75
CA ALA A 156 0.97 22.01 -4.74
C ALA A 156 0.13 21.66 -5.99
N SER A 157 0.77 21.58 -7.17
CA SER A 157 0.11 21.17 -8.41
C SER A 157 -0.43 19.76 -8.33
N LEU A 158 0.38 18.79 -7.87
CA LEU A 158 -0.04 17.38 -7.72
C LEU A 158 -1.19 17.24 -6.72
N VAL A 159 -1.13 17.94 -5.58
CA VAL A 159 -2.18 17.93 -4.56
C VAL A 159 -3.48 18.52 -5.11
N LYS A 160 -3.39 19.66 -5.81
CA LYS A 160 -4.55 20.27 -6.44
C LYS A 160 -5.18 19.36 -7.49
N ARG A 161 -4.38 18.76 -8.38
CA ARG A 161 -4.87 17.82 -9.40
C ARG A 161 -5.54 16.62 -8.78
N ALA A 162 -5.00 16.08 -7.68
CA ALA A 162 -5.63 14.98 -6.95
C ALA A 162 -7.01 15.39 -6.40
N ALA A 163 -7.15 16.58 -5.81
CA ALA A 163 -8.42 17.11 -5.36
C ALA A 163 -9.41 17.27 -6.53
N ASP A 164 -8.98 17.92 -7.62
CA ASP A 164 -9.80 18.14 -8.82
C ASP A 164 -10.26 16.82 -9.47
N ALA A 165 -9.44 15.77 -9.41
CA ALA A 165 -9.77 14.43 -9.91
C ALA A 165 -10.58 13.58 -8.92
N GLY A 166 -10.98 14.13 -7.77
CA GLY A 166 -11.86 13.47 -6.79
C GLY A 166 -11.19 12.37 -5.99
N TYR A 167 -9.91 12.51 -5.65
CA TYR A 167 -9.25 11.67 -4.66
C TYR A 167 -9.75 12.02 -3.25
N GLY A 168 -9.95 11.02 -2.40
CA GLY A 168 -10.58 11.21 -1.08
C GLY A 168 -9.62 11.61 0.04
N ALA A 169 -8.32 11.50 -0.15
CA ALA A 169 -7.29 11.91 0.82
C ALA A 169 -5.91 12.01 0.15
N ILE A 170 -4.99 12.71 0.83
CA ILE A 170 -3.56 12.78 0.49
C ILE A 170 -2.77 11.96 1.52
N VAL A 171 -1.90 11.06 1.06
CA VAL A 171 -1.00 10.25 1.92
C VAL A 171 0.43 10.67 1.65
N VAL A 172 1.03 11.44 2.56
CA VAL A 172 2.40 11.94 2.42
C VAL A 172 3.39 10.91 2.91
N THR A 173 4.33 10.53 2.07
CA THR A 173 5.38 9.59 2.44
C THR A 173 6.60 10.32 3.00
N LEU A 174 6.91 10.06 4.27
CA LEU A 174 7.98 10.73 5.01
C LEU A 174 9.29 9.92 5.06
N ASP A 175 9.23 8.62 4.86
CA ASP A 175 10.37 7.71 4.97
C ASP A 175 11.26 7.65 3.71
N THR A 176 10.89 8.35 2.63
CA THR A 176 11.59 8.32 1.34
C THR A 176 12.07 9.72 0.92
N LEU A 177 12.65 10.47 1.85
CA LEU A 177 13.29 11.76 1.54
C LEU A 177 14.61 11.59 0.79
N GLN A 178 15.13 10.38 0.76
CA GLN A 178 16.33 9.94 0.03
C GLN A 178 16.14 8.49 -0.41
N LEU A 179 16.64 8.13 -1.59
CA LEU A 179 16.62 6.75 -2.07
C LEU A 179 17.59 5.89 -1.24
N ALA A 180 17.09 4.78 -0.71
CA ALA A 180 17.87 3.85 0.08
C ALA A 180 18.87 3.02 -0.77
N TRP A 181 19.86 2.44 -0.11
CA TRP A 181 20.77 1.49 -0.73
C TRP A 181 20.08 0.14 -0.91
N ARG A 182 19.67 -0.19 -2.14
CA ARG A 182 18.94 -1.41 -2.50
C ARG A 182 19.81 -2.34 -3.33
N PRO A 183 20.41 -3.37 -2.74
CA PRO A 183 21.40 -4.22 -3.42
C PRO A 183 20.88 -4.93 -4.66
N ARG A 184 19.60 -5.31 -4.72
CA ARG A 184 19.04 -5.97 -5.93
C ARG A 184 18.98 -5.00 -7.10
N ASP A 185 18.55 -3.75 -6.86
CA ASP A 185 18.48 -2.71 -7.89
C ASP A 185 19.87 -2.37 -8.40
N LEU A 186 20.84 -2.22 -7.49
CA LEU A 186 22.22 -1.90 -7.81
C LEU A 186 22.95 -3.02 -8.58
N ARG A 187 22.74 -4.29 -8.20
CA ARG A 187 23.32 -5.44 -8.93
C ARG A 187 22.80 -5.54 -10.36
N ASN A 188 21.54 -5.19 -10.56
CA ASN A 188 20.91 -5.20 -11.88
C ASN A 188 21.14 -3.89 -12.66
N ALA A 189 21.80 -2.87 -12.04
CA ALA A 189 21.91 -1.51 -12.58
C ALA A 189 20.53 -0.99 -13.08
N TYR A 190 19.47 -1.28 -12.31
CA TYR A 190 18.09 -1.07 -12.72
C TYR A 190 17.43 0.03 -11.90
N LEU A 191 17.11 1.14 -12.57
CA LEU A 191 16.32 2.25 -12.03
C LEU A 191 15.27 2.62 -13.07
N PRO A 192 14.02 2.14 -12.92
CA PRO A 192 13.01 2.22 -13.98
C PRO A 192 12.66 3.65 -14.41
N PHE A 193 12.78 4.62 -13.54
CA PHE A 193 12.54 6.04 -13.87
C PHE A 193 13.37 6.55 -15.05
N LEU A 194 14.61 6.06 -15.19
CA LEU A 194 15.47 6.43 -16.33
C LEU A 194 14.97 5.88 -17.68
N GLN A 195 14.00 4.96 -17.63
CA GLN A 195 13.31 4.41 -18.80
C GLN A 195 11.93 5.06 -19.01
N GLY A 196 11.60 6.09 -18.21
CA GLY A 196 10.30 6.78 -18.25
C GLY A 196 9.20 6.10 -17.43
N GLU A 197 9.51 4.96 -16.80
CA GLU A 197 8.56 4.25 -15.98
C GLU A 197 8.36 4.97 -14.63
N GLY A 198 7.12 5.08 -14.16
CA GLY A 198 6.81 5.77 -12.91
C GLY A 198 6.88 7.30 -12.96
N CYS A 199 6.92 7.88 -14.14
CA CYS A 199 7.03 9.32 -14.34
C CYS A 199 5.69 10.00 -14.69
N GLY A 200 4.59 9.25 -14.76
CA GLY A 200 3.32 9.71 -15.33
C GLY A 200 2.75 10.95 -14.64
N GLN A 201 2.86 11.07 -13.33
CA GLN A 201 2.35 12.23 -12.60
C GLN A 201 3.10 13.50 -12.96
N PHE A 202 4.42 13.40 -13.12
CA PHE A 202 5.29 14.52 -13.47
C PHE A 202 5.18 14.85 -14.96
N PHE A 203 5.19 13.86 -15.83
CA PHE A 203 5.13 14.05 -17.30
C PHE A 203 3.76 14.51 -17.79
N SER A 204 2.73 14.49 -16.94
CA SER A 204 1.42 15.09 -17.17
C SER A 204 1.19 16.39 -16.37
N ASP A 205 2.15 16.79 -15.52
CA ASP A 205 2.01 17.97 -14.66
C ASP A 205 2.46 19.24 -15.37
N PRO A 206 1.60 20.27 -15.52
CA PRO A 206 1.95 21.49 -16.24
C PRO A 206 3.07 22.29 -15.55
N VAL A 207 3.17 22.22 -14.21
CA VAL A 207 4.24 22.92 -13.48
C VAL A 207 5.57 22.23 -13.73
N PHE A 208 5.61 20.88 -13.62
CA PHE A 208 6.82 20.12 -13.93
C PHE A 208 7.25 20.33 -15.39
N LEU A 209 6.33 20.23 -16.34
CA LEU A 209 6.63 20.43 -17.77
C LEU A 209 7.21 21.83 -18.05
N SER A 210 6.83 22.85 -17.29
CA SER A 210 7.40 24.19 -17.40
C SER A 210 8.87 24.30 -16.95
N ARG A 211 9.41 23.27 -16.26
CA ARG A 211 10.82 23.19 -15.86
C ARG A 211 11.71 22.57 -16.94
N LEU A 212 11.11 22.04 -18.01
CA LEU A 212 11.83 21.34 -19.08
C LEU A 212 12.01 22.26 -20.31
N ASP A 213 13.19 22.20 -20.91
CA ASP A 213 13.45 22.87 -22.19
C ASP A 213 12.77 22.17 -23.37
N LYS A 214 12.55 20.85 -23.25
CA LYS A 214 11.90 20.01 -24.25
C LYS A 214 10.89 19.06 -23.59
N PRO A 215 9.81 18.72 -24.27
CA PRO A 215 8.85 17.75 -23.72
C PRO A 215 9.49 16.37 -23.55
N PRO A 216 9.00 15.54 -22.59
CA PRO A 216 9.56 14.20 -22.32
C PRO A 216 9.63 13.29 -23.55
N ALA A 217 8.71 13.44 -24.51
CA ALA A 217 8.69 12.67 -25.75
C ALA A 217 9.90 12.97 -26.67
N GLU A 218 10.53 14.14 -26.56
CA GLU A 218 11.70 14.53 -27.34
C GLU A 218 13.03 14.28 -26.61
N ASP A 219 13.03 14.35 -25.26
CA ASP A 219 14.20 14.12 -24.42
C ASP A 219 13.83 13.45 -23.10
N LEU A 220 13.54 12.15 -23.19
CA LEU A 220 13.12 11.33 -22.05
C LEU A 220 14.15 11.33 -20.93
N LEU A 221 15.43 11.17 -21.27
CA LEU A 221 16.49 11.02 -20.24
C LEU A 221 16.65 12.31 -19.43
N THR A 222 16.66 13.47 -20.07
CA THR A 222 16.72 14.75 -19.37
C THR A 222 15.48 14.99 -18.52
N ALA A 223 14.28 14.68 -19.03
CA ALA A 223 13.05 14.82 -18.27
C ALA A 223 13.05 13.90 -17.02
N ALA A 224 13.43 12.62 -17.16
CA ALA A 224 13.53 11.69 -16.05
C ALA A 224 14.60 12.10 -15.02
N ALA A 225 15.76 12.58 -15.49
CA ALA A 225 16.81 13.08 -14.62
C ALA A 225 16.39 14.33 -13.84
N THR A 226 15.65 15.25 -14.50
CA THR A 226 15.08 16.44 -13.86
C THR A 226 14.09 16.04 -12.78
N MET A 227 13.19 15.09 -13.05
CA MET A 227 12.27 14.55 -12.04
C MET A 227 13.05 13.95 -10.86
N LEU A 228 14.00 13.05 -11.12
CA LEU A 228 14.80 12.42 -10.07
C LEU A 228 15.57 13.42 -9.22
N ALA A 229 16.01 14.54 -9.78
CA ALA A 229 16.69 15.60 -9.04
C ALA A 229 15.79 16.33 -8.04
N THR A 230 14.46 16.24 -8.18
CA THR A 230 13.52 16.83 -7.23
C THR A 230 13.22 15.92 -6.02
N PHE A 231 13.48 14.61 -6.12
CA PHE A 231 13.14 13.64 -5.06
C PHE A 231 13.93 13.81 -3.76
N PRO A 232 15.25 14.06 -3.74
CA PRO A 232 15.94 14.28 -2.48
C PRO A 232 15.44 15.55 -1.80
N ASN A 233 14.83 15.39 -0.64
CA ASN A 233 14.29 16.52 0.15
C ASN A 233 14.54 16.31 1.66
N VAL A 234 15.79 16.02 2.01
CA VAL A 234 16.20 15.72 3.39
C VAL A 234 16.16 16.92 4.35
N GLY A 235 15.85 18.10 3.85
CA GLY A 235 15.72 19.32 4.65
C GLY A 235 14.32 19.55 5.23
N LEU A 236 13.33 18.70 4.94
CA LEU A 236 11.98 18.82 5.48
C LEU A 236 11.96 18.63 7.01
N THR A 237 11.11 19.40 7.66
CA THR A 237 10.81 19.34 9.08
C THR A 237 9.31 19.18 9.29
N TRP A 238 8.89 18.97 10.54
CA TRP A 238 7.46 18.90 10.89
C TRP A 238 6.71 20.20 10.56
N ASP A 239 7.34 21.35 10.70
CA ASP A 239 6.75 22.66 10.38
C ASP A 239 6.34 22.79 8.89
N ASP A 240 6.94 22.01 8.00
CA ASP A 240 6.57 22.00 6.59
C ASP A 240 5.16 21.40 6.35
N LEU A 241 4.66 20.56 7.26
CA LEU A 241 3.29 20.04 7.18
C LEU A 241 2.22 21.12 7.25
N ASP A 242 2.47 22.21 7.98
CA ASP A 242 1.55 23.35 8.07
C ASP A 242 1.35 23.97 6.68
N TRP A 243 2.46 24.15 5.93
CA TRP A 243 2.38 24.61 4.54
C TRP A 243 1.58 23.65 3.65
N LEU A 244 1.79 22.33 3.78
CA LEU A 244 1.08 21.34 2.96
C LEU A 244 -0.42 21.32 3.32
N ARG A 245 -0.76 21.47 4.59
CA ARG A 245 -2.14 21.56 5.06
C ARG A 245 -2.88 22.73 4.40
N GLU A 246 -2.21 23.85 4.17
CA GLU A 246 -2.78 25.00 3.46
C GLU A 246 -3.08 24.74 1.98
N GLN A 247 -2.50 23.69 1.37
CA GLN A 247 -2.69 23.40 -0.06
C GLN A 247 -3.94 22.56 -0.34
N THR A 248 -4.61 21.99 0.70
CA THR A 248 -5.75 21.08 0.48
C THR A 248 -6.68 21.01 1.68
N ASP A 249 -7.99 20.87 1.42
CA ASP A 249 -9.01 20.56 2.43
C ASP A 249 -9.23 19.04 2.57
N LEU A 250 -8.59 18.21 1.73
CA LEU A 250 -8.71 16.76 1.81
C LEU A 250 -8.08 16.25 3.11
N PRO A 251 -8.57 15.13 3.65
CA PRO A 251 -7.88 14.43 4.73
C PRO A 251 -6.41 14.19 4.37
N LEU A 252 -5.52 14.47 5.33
CA LEU A 252 -4.07 14.36 5.20
C LEU A 252 -3.56 13.27 6.11
N LEU A 253 -2.91 12.24 5.55
CA LEU A 253 -2.24 11.19 6.31
C LEU A 253 -0.74 11.27 6.07
N VAL A 254 0.04 10.87 7.07
CA VAL A 254 1.47 10.65 6.90
C VAL A 254 1.80 9.16 6.94
N LYS A 255 2.72 8.74 6.06
CA LYS A 255 3.18 7.35 5.95
C LYS A 255 4.68 7.26 6.16
N GLY A 256 5.13 6.22 6.87
CA GLY A 256 6.55 6.02 7.19
C GLY A 256 6.89 6.30 8.65
N VAL A 257 5.86 6.47 9.49
CA VAL A 257 6.01 6.70 10.94
C VAL A 257 6.18 5.36 11.66
N LEU A 258 7.16 5.29 12.58
CA LEU A 258 7.50 4.08 13.33
C LEU A 258 7.59 4.31 14.84
N THR A 259 7.42 5.54 15.31
CA THR A 259 7.48 5.88 16.73
C THR A 259 6.23 6.60 17.19
N ALA A 260 5.88 6.46 18.47
CA ALA A 260 4.77 7.17 19.07
C ALA A 260 5.01 8.69 19.10
N ASP A 261 6.26 9.11 19.24
CA ASP A 261 6.61 10.53 19.31
C ASP A 261 6.43 11.22 17.96
N ASP A 262 6.89 10.61 16.87
CA ASP A 262 6.64 11.11 15.50
C ASP A 262 5.14 11.11 15.17
N ALA A 263 4.40 10.09 15.62
CA ALA A 263 2.96 10.03 15.41
C ALA A 263 2.22 11.16 16.13
N ARG A 264 2.64 11.55 17.36
CA ARG A 264 2.09 12.70 18.07
C ARG A 264 2.41 14.01 17.35
N LEU A 265 3.68 14.20 16.97
CA LEU A 265 4.11 15.39 16.23
C LEU A 265 3.30 15.55 14.94
N ALA A 266 3.07 14.48 14.20
CA ALA A 266 2.25 14.53 13.00
C ALA A 266 0.82 15.03 13.29
N LEU A 267 0.17 14.51 14.36
CA LEU A 267 -1.17 14.95 14.74
C LEU A 267 -1.17 16.41 15.23
N ASP A 268 -0.13 16.84 15.95
CA ASP A 268 0.03 18.22 16.42
C ASP A 268 0.13 19.21 15.24
N HIS A 269 0.65 18.76 14.08
CA HIS A 269 0.68 19.52 12.81
C HIS A 269 -0.56 19.29 11.93
N GLY A 270 -1.67 18.78 12.50
CA GLY A 270 -2.98 18.76 11.85
C GLY A 270 -3.17 17.69 10.78
N VAL A 271 -2.43 16.56 10.84
CA VAL A 271 -2.76 15.40 10.01
C VAL A 271 -3.95 14.64 10.59
N ASP A 272 -4.74 14.01 9.73
CA ASP A 272 -5.96 13.29 10.08
C ASP A 272 -5.71 11.80 10.37
N GLY A 273 -4.53 11.28 10.04
CA GLY A 273 -4.22 9.86 10.27
C GLY A 273 -2.76 9.49 10.00
N ILE A 274 -2.39 8.34 10.54
CA ILE A 274 -1.04 7.79 10.50
C ILE A 274 -1.05 6.46 9.73
N VAL A 275 -0.09 6.26 8.83
CA VAL A 275 0.22 4.95 8.27
C VAL A 275 1.55 4.48 8.85
N VAL A 276 1.50 3.59 9.83
CA VAL A 276 2.67 2.95 10.41
C VAL A 276 3.34 2.07 9.36
N SER A 277 4.58 2.40 9.01
CA SER A 277 5.26 1.81 7.87
C SER A 277 6.77 1.96 7.96
N ASN A 278 7.51 0.94 7.56
CA ASN A 278 8.94 1.02 7.25
C ASN A 278 9.17 0.84 5.72
N HIS A 279 8.16 1.23 4.90
CA HIS A 279 8.21 1.09 3.44
C HIS A 279 8.41 -0.37 2.99
N GLY A 280 7.88 -1.32 3.76
CA GLY A 280 8.06 -2.74 3.48
C GLY A 280 9.53 -3.20 3.52
N GLY A 281 10.38 -2.55 4.34
CA GLY A 281 11.79 -2.84 4.48
C GLY A 281 12.67 -2.30 3.35
N ARG A 282 12.20 -1.27 2.62
CA ARG A 282 12.90 -0.74 1.43
C ARG A 282 13.71 0.54 1.72
N GLN A 283 13.70 1.05 2.95
CA GLN A 283 14.37 2.31 3.34
C GLN A 283 15.47 2.08 4.36
N VAL A 284 15.19 2.00 5.63
CA VAL A 284 16.20 1.73 6.67
C VAL A 284 16.26 0.22 6.92
N ASP A 285 17.38 -0.42 6.59
CA ASP A 285 17.58 -1.83 6.99
C ASP A 285 17.96 -1.91 8.48
N GLY A 286 17.40 -2.88 9.19
CA GLY A 286 17.51 -2.96 10.65
C GLY A 286 16.50 -2.08 11.40
N ALA A 287 15.54 -1.45 10.71
CA ALA A 287 14.43 -0.74 11.35
C ALA A 287 13.49 -1.70 12.09
N VAL A 288 12.74 -1.17 13.08
CA VAL A 288 11.69 -1.89 13.79
C VAL A 288 10.63 -2.42 12.81
N ALA A 289 10.10 -3.60 13.06
CA ALA A 289 9.01 -4.15 12.27
C ALA A 289 7.74 -3.29 12.41
N ALA A 290 7.03 -3.07 11.31
CA ALA A 290 5.85 -2.19 11.31
C ALA A 290 4.74 -2.67 12.28
N LEU A 291 4.58 -3.98 12.46
CA LEU A 291 3.60 -4.53 13.41
C LEU A 291 3.97 -4.19 14.88
N ASP A 292 5.25 -4.16 15.21
CA ASP A 292 5.71 -3.78 16.56
C ASP A 292 5.50 -2.29 16.80
N ALA A 293 5.85 -1.47 15.81
CA ALA A 293 5.61 -0.03 15.84
C ALA A 293 4.10 0.31 15.92
N LEU A 294 3.23 -0.49 15.26
CA LEU A 294 1.78 -0.33 15.38
C LEU A 294 1.31 -0.42 16.83
N VAL A 295 1.82 -1.40 17.58
CA VAL A 295 1.45 -1.59 18.99
C VAL A 295 1.83 -0.36 19.82
N GLU A 296 3.06 0.15 19.64
CA GLU A 296 3.55 1.35 20.33
C GLU A 296 2.71 2.59 20.00
N VAL A 297 2.48 2.83 18.71
CA VAL A 297 1.71 4.00 18.23
C VAL A 297 0.26 3.93 18.72
N ARG A 298 -0.41 2.78 18.63
CA ARG A 298 -1.80 2.62 19.08
C ARG A 298 -1.93 2.78 20.59
N ASP A 299 -0.98 2.26 21.39
CA ASP A 299 -0.99 2.43 22.85
C ASP A 299 -0.84 3.89 23.25
N ALA A 300 -0.08 4.66 22.50
CA ALA A 300 0.13 6.07 22.75
C ALA A 300 -1.01 6.96 22.22
N LEU A 301 -1.73 6.53 21.20
CA LEU A 301 -2.74 7.29 20.47
C LEU A 301 -4.00 6.45 20.22
N PRO A 302 -4.77 6.11 21.27
CA PRO A 302 -5.90 5.17 21.18
C PRO A 302 -7.02 5.65 20.26
N GLU A 303 -7.22 6.97 20.11
CA GLU A 303 -8.30 7.57 19.34
C GLU A 303 -7.89 8.01 17.91
N ALA A 304 -6.60 7.95 17.58
CA ALA A 304 -6.12 8.37 16.27
C ALA A 304 -6.51 7.37 15.19
N VAL A 305 -6.66 7.84 13.96
CA VAL A 305 -6.77 6.96 12.78
C VAL A 305 -5.38 6.40 12.47
N VAL A 306 -5.23 5.07 12.61
CA VAL A 306 -3.94 4.38 12.40
C VAL A 306 -4.11 3.22 11.43
N LEU A 307 -3.46 3.33 10.29
CA LEU A 307 -3.28 2.24 9.34
C LEU A 307 -1.87 1.67 9.47
N MET A 308 -1.64 0.50 8.89
CA MET A 308 -0.29 -0.04 8.78
C MET A 308 -0.03 -0.75 7.47
N ASP A 309 1.23 -0.80 7.05
CA ASP A 309 1.70 -1.72 6.01
C ASP A 309 2.98 -2.45 6.44
N GLY A 310 3.41 -3.40 5.59
CA GLY A 310 4.61 -4.20 5.85
C GLY A 310 4.30 -5.58 6.41
N GLY A 311 4.67 -6.63 5.66
CA GLY A 311 4.56 -8.03 6.08
C GLY A 311 3.21 -8.72 5.84
N ILE A 312 2.16 -8.03 5.43
CA ILE A 312 0.83 -8.62 5.18
C ILE A 312 0.89 -9.61 4.02
N ARG A 313 0.49 -10.87 4.25
CA ARG A 313 0.47 -11.95 3.25
C ARG A 313 -0.78 -12.82 3.28
N SER A 314 -1.53 -12.81 4.39
CA SER A 314 -2.66 -13.72 4.62
C SER A 314 -3.76 -13.04 5.45
N ALA A 315 -4.93 -13.66 5.51
CA ALA A 315 -5.99 -13.22 6.40
C ALA A 315 -5.54 -13.20 7.87
N ALA A 316 -4.72 -14.17 8.30
CA ALA A 316 -4.22 -14.21 9.67
C ALA A 316 -3.40 -12.96 10.02
N ASP A 317 -2.61 -12.43 9.08
CA ASP A 317 -1.85 -11.21 9.30
C ASP A 317 -2.78 -10.01 9.42
N VAL A 318 -3.81 -9.93 8.56
CA VAL A 318 -4.84 -8.88 8.64
C VAL A 318 -5.55 -8.91 9.99
N LEU A 319 -6.05 -10.09 10.43
CA LEU A 319 -6.75 -10.22 11.71
C LEU A 319 -5.86 -9.79 12.88
N LYS A 320 -4.56 -10.15 12.86
CA LYS A 320 -3.61 -9.76 13.89
C LYS A 320 -3.38 -8.25 13.92
N ALA A 321 -3.17 -7.63 12.76
CA ALA A 321 -2.99 -6.18 12.68
C ALA A 321 -4.22 -5.43 13.19
N MET A 322 -5.44 -5.86 12.80
CA MET A 322 -6.69 -5.28 13.27
C MET A 322 -6.86 -5.46 14.78
N ALA A 323 -6.58 -6.66 15.31
CA ALA A 323 -6.65 -6.92 16.74
C ALA A 323 -5.59 -6.14 17.57
N LEU A 324 -4.48 -5.75 16.95
CA LEU A 324 -3.44 -4.90 17.54
C LEU A 324 -3.74 -3.41 17.39
N GLY A 325 -4.85 -3.06 16.74
CA GLY A 325 -5.39 -1.72 16.72
C GLY A 325 -5.22 -0.96 15.41
N ALA A 326 -4.93 -1.62 14.29
CA ALA A 326 -5.05 -0.96 12.99
C ALA A 326 -6.54 -0.73 12.64
N ASP A 327 -6.87 0.44 12.06
CA ASP A 327 -8.20 0.71 11.50
C ASP A 327 -8.38 0.08 10.11
N ALA A 328 -7.27 -0.08 9.38
CA ALA A 328 -7.14 -0.86 8.16
C ALA A 328 -5.66 -1.16 7.89
N VAL A 329 -5.39 -2.11 6.98
CA VAL A 329 -4.02 -2.37 6.52
C VAL A 329 -3.84 -2.00 5.05
N LEU A 330 -2.59 -1.77 4.61
CA LEU A 330 -2.27 -1.57 3.21
C LEU A 330 -1.55 -2.80 2.67
N LEU A 331 -2.09 -3.37 1.58
CA LEU A 331 -1.53 -4.52 0.89
C LEU A 331 -0.56 -4.05 -0.19
N GLY A 332 0.70 -4.43 -0.13
CA GLY A 332 1.74 -4.01 -1.07
C GLY A 332 2.11 -5.11 -2.08
N ARG A 333 3.31 -5.69 -1.95
CA ARG A 333 3.89 -6.66 -2.89
C ARG A 333 2.94 -7.73 -3.44
N PRO A 334 2.03 -8.35 -2.65
CA PRO A 334 1.14 -9.38 -3.17
C PRO A 334 0.35 -8.95 -4.41
N TYR A 335 -0.19 -7.72 -4.44
CA TYR A 335 -0.94 -7.30 -5.61
C TYR A 335 -0.04 -6.95 -6.82
N ALA A 336 1.21 -6.51 -6.58
CA ALA A 336 2.15 -6.29 -7.67
C ALA A 336 2.57 -7.63 -8.32
N TYR A 337 2.73 -8.68 -7.53
CA TYR A 337 2.95 -10.03 -8.04
C TYR A 337 1.74 -10.53 -8.84
N ALA A 338 0.53 -10.33 -8.32
CA ALA A 338 -0.70 -10.71 -9.01
C ALA A 338 -0.88 -9.94 -10.33
N LEU A 339 -0.56 -8.65 -10.33
CA LEU A 339 -0.52 -7.84 -11.55
C LEU A 339 0.48 -8.42 -12.56
N ALA A 340 1.69 -8.75 -12.13
CA ALA A 340 2.71 -9.34 -12.99
C ALA A 340 2.24 -10.65 -13.63
N VAL A 341 1.56 -11.49 -12.88
CA VAL A 341 1.10 -12.80 -13.33
C VAL A 341 -0.09 -12.70 -14.28
N GLY A 342 -1.06 -11.83 -13.98
CA GLY A 342 -2.34 -11.85 -14.70
C GLY A 342 -3.01 -10.51 -14.99
N GLY A 343 -2.27 -9.39 -14.90
CA GLY A 343 -2.83 -8.06 -15.13
C GLY A 343 -3.98 -7.76 -14.15
N GLN A 344 -4.99 -7.02 -14.61
CA GLN A 344 -6.19 -6.72 -13.85
C GLN A 344 -6.83 -7.98 -13.23
N ARG A 345 -6.98 -9.05 -14.03
CA ARG A 345 -7.65 -10.29 -13.56
C ARG A 345 -6.87 -10.98 -12.45
N GLY A 346 -5.54 -11.00 -12.51
CA GLY A 346 -4.71 -11.54 -11.44
C GLY A 346 -4.90 -10.78 -10.13
N VAL A 347 -4.99 -9.45 -10.19
CA VAL A 347 -5.28 -8.62 -9.02
C VAL A 347 -6.68 -8.88 -8.47
N GLU A 348 -7.71 -8.96 -9.32
CA GLU A 348 -9.08 -9.29 -8.91
C GLU A 348 -9.15 -10.62 -8.16
N GLU A 349 -8.49 -11.65 -8.70
CA GLU A 349 -8.44 -12.99 -8.10
C GLU A 349 -7.76 -12.97 -6.72
N LEU A 350 -6.60 -12.31 -6.60
CA LEU A 350 -5.92 -12.13 -5.32
C LEU A 350 -6.82 -11.47 -4.29
N LEU A 351 -7.52 -10.38 -4.66
CA LEU A 351 -8.37 -9.62 -3.75
C LEU A 351 -9.59 -10.44 -3.31
N GLN A 352 -10.21 -11.18 -4.22
CA GLN A 352 -11.33 -12.06 -3.91
C GLN A 352 -10.92 -13.19 -2.98
N ASN A 353 -9.77 -13.84 -3.24
CA ASN A 353 -9.26 -14.93 -2.43
C ASN A 353 -8.88 -14.45 -1.02
N LEU A 354 -8.21 -13.30 -0.88
CA LEU A 354 -7.89 -12.75 0.43
C LEU A 354 -9.16 -12.38 1.23
N ARG A 355 -10.17 -11.80 0.57
CA ARG A 355 -11.47 -11.53 1.21
C ARG A 355 -12.18 -12.81 1.65
N ALA A 356 -12.10 -13.87 0.84
CA ALA A 356 -12.66 -15.17 1.20
C ALA A 356 -11.94 -15.78 2.40
N GLU A 357 -10.61 -15.70 2.44
CA GLU A 357 -9.80 -16.16 3.55
C GLU A 357 -10.10 -15.40 4.84
N ILE A 358 -10.30 -14.06 4.76
CA ILE A 358 -10.68 -13.22 5.91
C ILE A 358 -12.06 -13.64 6.43
N ASP A 359 -13.06 -13.80 5.56
CA ASP A 359 -14.42 -14.23 5.97
C ASP A 359 -14.39 -15.58 6.67
N LEU A 360 -13.68 -16.57 6.11
CA LEU A 360 -13.54 -17.89 6.72
C LEU A 360 -12.74 -17.85 8.03
N SER A 361 -11.72 -17.00 8.10
CA SER A 361 -10.92 -16.82 9.33
C SER A 361 -11.75 -16.19 10.45
N LEU A 362 -12.61 -15.20 10.16
CA LEU A 362 -13.55 -14.63 11.11
C LEU A 362 -14.55 -15.70 11.58
N ALA A 363 -15.08 -16.50 10.64
CA ALA A 363 -15.98 -17.60 10.98
C ALA A 363 -15.37 -18.57 11.98
N LEU A 364 -14.15 -19.02 11.72
CA LEU A 364 -13.42 -20.00 12.54
C LEU A 364 -12.87 -19.40 13.83
N ALA A 365 -12.53 -18.13 13.84
CA ALA A 365 -12.16 -17.41 15.05
C ALA A 365 -13.35 -17.16 15.98
N GLY A 366 -14.58 -17.19 15.47
CA GLY A 366 -15.80 -16.91 16.23
C GLY A 366 -16.16 -15.42 16.29
N ALA A 367 -15.62 -14.60 15.38
CA ALA A 367 -15.88 -13.17 15.32
C ALA A 367 -17.06 -12.82 14.38
N HIS A 368 -17.92 -11.88 14.77
CA HIS A 368 -19.03 -11.39 13.94
C HIS A 368 -18.58 -10.24 13.04
N SER A 369 -17.54 -9.51 13.45
CA SER A 369 -16.99 -8.39 12.69
C SER A 369 -15.49 -8.29 12.86
N ILE A 370 -14.81 -7.81 11.82
CA ILE A 370 -13.39 -7.47 11.89
C ILE A 370 -13.13 -6.37 12.94
N ARG A 371 -14.12 -5.50 13.19
CA ARG A 371 -14.04 -4.36 14.11
C ARG A 371 -14.18 -4.74 15.58
N GLU A 372 -14.64 -5.96 15.91
CA GLU A 372 -14.68 -6.43 17.30
C GLU A 372 -13.37 -7.09 17.76
N LEU A 373 -12.42 -7.26 16.83
CA LEU A 373 -11.12 -7.82 17.17
C LEU A 373 -10.31 -6.82 18.00
N ASP A 374 -9.85 -7.28 19.14
CA ASP A 374 -8.95 -6.58 20.04
C ASP A 374 -7.84 -7.52 20.54
N ARG A 375 -6.96 -7.04 21.40
CA ARG A 375 -5.84 -7.83 21.93
C ARG A 375 -6.26 -9.08 22.70
N SER A 376 -7.51 -9.16 23.20
CA SER A 376 -8.03 -10.35 23.88
C SER A 376 -8.21 -11.56 22.95
N TRP A 377 -8.25 -11.30 21.63
CA TRP A 377 -8.27 -12.33 20.60
C TRP A 377 -6.88 -12.88 20.26
N LEU A 378 -5.84 -12.35 20.90
CA LEU A 378 -4.47 -12.75 20.66
C LEU A 378 -3.79 -13.30 21.90
N SER A 379 -2.75 -14.08 21.69
CA SER A 379 -1.74 -14.41 22.68
C SER A 379 -0.36 -14.31 22.05
N THR A 380 0.65 -13.98 22.83
CA THR A 380 2.03 -14.05 22.39
C THR A 380 2.44 -15.50 22.18
N ALA A 381 3.21 -15.77 21.13
CA ALA A 381 3.91 -17.05 20.99
C ALA A 381 4.97 -17.14 22.10
N ALA A 382 5.04 -18.28 22.78
CA ALA A 382 6.06 -18.56 23.79
C ALA A 382 7.44 -18.67 23.13
#